data_637fdd7e7c98b706fac7ccba3390f075
#
_entry.id   637fdd7e7c98b706fac7ccba3390f075
#
_cell.length_a   1.000
_cell.length_b   1.000
_cell.length_c   1.000
_cell.angle_alpha   90.00
_cell.angle_beta   90.00
_cell.angle_gamma   90.00
#
_symmetry.space_group_name_H-M   'P 1'
#
loop_
_entity.id
_entity.type
_entity.pdbx_description
1 polymer ?
#
loop_
_entity_poly.entity_id
_entity_poly.type
_entity_poly.pdbx_seq_one_letter_code
_entity_poly.pdbx_strand_id
1 'polypeptide(L)'
;MAVKVMITDDHSLIREGLKQLLELEGDFQVIAEACDGIDCMEKLKEQIPDVLLLDINMPRMNGLEVLQKIKDEKIDVKILVLTVHNEVEYLLKAVDIGINGYLLKD
;
A
#
# COMPACT_ATOMS: atom_id res chain seq x y z
N MET A 1 -3.23 13.87 -16.59
CA MET A 1 -3.61 12.47 -16.31
C MET A 1 -3.42 12.17 -14.84
N ALA A 2 -4.39 11.52 -14.23
CA ALA A 2 -4.31 11.18 -12.81
C ALA A 2 -3.51 9.89 -12.60
N VAL A 3 -2.69 9.89 -11.56
CA VAL A 3 -2.01 8.69 -11.08
C VAL A 3 -3.04 7.87 -10.28
N LYS A 4 -3.22 6.62 -10.63
CA LYS A 4 -4.18 5.72 -9.96
C LYS A 4 -3.53 5.10 -8.74
N VAL A 5 -4.17 5.25 -7.59
CA VAL A 5 -3.64 4.82 -6.30
C VAL A 5 -4.59 3.86 -5.62
N MET A 6 -4.05 2.79 -5.05
CA MET A 6 -4.77 1.93 -4.11
C MET A 6 -4.17 2.13 -2.72
N ILE A 7 -5.02 2.25 -1.71
CA ILE A 7 -4.58 2.42 -0.32
C ILE A 7 -4.95 1.16 0.46
N THR A 8 -3.95 0.52 1.07
CA THR A 8 -4.16 -0.67 1.89
C THR A 8 -3.70 -0.37 3.32
N ASP A 9 -4.65 -0.28 4.24
CA ASP A 9 -4.41 -0.01 5.65
C ASP A 9 -5.62 -0.50 6.43
N ASP A 10 -5.41 -1.12 7.58
CA ASP A 10 -6.52 -1.62 8.41
C ASP A 10 -7.19 -0.51 9.23
N HIS A 11 -6.64 0.70 9.23
CA HIS A 11 -7.22 1.84 9.93
C HIS A 11 -8.04 2.70 8.97
N SER A 12 -9.38 2.66 9.10
CA SER A 12 -10.26 3.39 8.19
C SER A 12 -10.01 4.90 8.20
N LEU A 13 -9.67 5.48 9.36
CA LEU A 13 -9.38 6.91 9.45
C LEU A 13 -8.12 7.29 8.68
N ILE A 14 -7.09 6.45 8.72
CA ILE A 14 -5.86 6.67 7.97
C ILE A 14 -6.16 6.62 6.47
N ARG A 15 -6.91 5.61 6.02
CA ARG A 15 -7.28 5.49 4.61
C ARG A 15 -8.04 6.72 4.13
N GLU A 16 -9.04 7.15 4.91
CA GLU A 16 -9.85 8.31 4.55
C GLU A 16 -9.03 9.59 4.48
N GLY A 17 -8.15 9.79 5.47
CA GLY A 17 -7.28 10.96 5.49
C GLY A 17 -6.32 11.00 4.30
N LEU A 18 -5.70 9.87 3.98
CA LEU A 18 -4.81 9.76 2.83
C LEU A 18 -5.56 10.01 1.53
N LYS A 19 -6.75 9.44 1.40
CA LYS A 19 -7.59 9.65 0.21
C LYS A 19 -7.89 11.13 0.01
N GLN A 20 -8.31 11.82 1.07
CA GLN A 20 -8.61 13.25 1.00
C GLN A 20 -7.38 14.07 0.60
N LEU A 21 -6.23 13.78 1.20
CA LEU A 21 -5.00 14.49 0.89
C LEU A 21 -4.58 14.30 -0.56
N LEU A 22 -4.63 13.05 -1.04
CA LEU A 22 -4.25 12.75 -2.42
C LEU A 22 -5.18 13.40 -3.42
N GLU A 23 -6.48 13.36 -3.16
CA GLU A 23 -7.46 13.93 -4.08
C GLU A 23 -7.43 15.45 -4.11
N LEU A 24 -7.00 16.09 -3.02
CA LEU A 24 -6.81 17.53 -3.00
C LEU A 24 -5.69 18.00 -3.94
N GLU A 25 -4.68 17.18 -4.14
CA GLU A 25 -3.58 17.51 -5.05
C GLU A 25 -4.02 17.55 -6.53
N GLY A 26 -5.13 16.86 -6.85
CA GLY A 26 -5.66 16.88 -8.21
C GLY A 26 -4.96 15.96 -9.21
N ASP A 27 -3.77 15.47 -8.88
CA ASP A 27 -2.98 14.60 -9.75
C ASP A 27 -3.15 13.13 -9.43
N PHE A 28 -3.91 12.80 -8.38
CA PHE A 28 -4.09 11.44 -7.92
C PHE A 28 -5.55 11.07 -7.87
N GLN A 29 -5.84 9.81 -8.20
CA GLN A 29 -7.17 9.25 -8.11
C GLN A 29 -7.10 7.96 -7.29
N VAL A 30 -7.78 7.91 -6.15
CA VAL A 30 -7.86 6.69 -5.35
C VAL A 30 -8.91 5.78 -5.96
N ILE A 31 -8.48 4.69 -6.55
CA ILE A 31 -9.36 3.78 -7.28
C ILE A 31 -9.85 2.62 -6.44
N ALA A 32 -9.19 2.35 -5.32
CA ALA A 32 -9.57 1.25 -4.44
C ALA A 32 -8.96 1.45 -3.06
N GLU A 33 -9.62 0.85 -2.06
CA GLU A 33 -9.13 0.79 -0.69
C GLU A 33 -9.25 -0.65 -0.22
N ALA A 34 -8.26 -1.12 0.53
CA ALA A 34 -8.25 -2.45 1.09
C ALA A 34 -7.98 -2.37 2.59
N CYS A 35 -8.63 -3.23 3.37
CA CYS A 35 -8.52 -3.21 4.83
C CYS A 35 -7.51 -4.20 5.38
N ASP A 36 -7.00 -5.10 4.57
CA ASP A 36 -5.95 -6.06 4.94
C ASP A 36 -5.29 -6.63 3.68
N GLY A 37 -4.32 -7.52 3.89
CA GLY A 37 -3.57 -8.07 2.77
C GLY A 37 -4.36 -8.96 1.84
N ILE A 38 -5.32 -9.71 2.39
CA ILE A 38 -6.17 -10.58 1.56
C ILE A 38 -7.04 -9.74 0.65
N ASP A 39 -7.69 -8.71 1.21
CA ASP A 39 -8.51 -7.78 0.47
C ASP A 39 -7.68 -7.06 -0.61
N CYS A 40 -6.46 -6.68 -0.26
CA CYS A 40 -5.53 -6.04 -1.20
C CYS A 40 -5.25 -6.93 -2.41
N MET A 41 -4.91 -8.20 -2.17
CA MET A 41 -4.61 -9.12 -3.27
C MET A 41 -5.84 -9.36 -4.16
N GLU A 42 -7.02 -9.46 -3.56
CA GLU A 42 -8.25 -9.60 -4.34
C GLU A 42 -8.50 -8.40 -5.25
N LYS A 43 -8.31 -7.19 -4.73
CA LYS A 43 -8.51 -5.97 -5.51
C LYS A 43 -7.46 -5.77 -6.58
N LEU A 44 -6.22 -6.21 -6.33
CA LEU A 44 -5.18 -6.18 -7.37
C LEU A 44 -5.50 -7.08 -8.55
N LYS A 45 -6.25 -8.17 -8.34
CA LYS A 45 -6.71 -9.03 -9.43
C LYS A 45 -7.75 -8.33 -10.31
N GLU A 46 -8.52 -7.43 -9.73
CA GLU A 46 -9.55 -6.69 -10.47
C GLU A 46 -8.95 -5.53 -11.24
N GLN A 47 -8.05 -4.78 -10.61
CA GLN A 47 -7.46 -3.60 -11.22
C GLN A 47 -6.10 -3.30 -10.58
N ILE A 48 -5.08 -3.14 -11.40
CA ILE A 48 -3.74 -2.79 -10.93
C ILE A 48 -3.58 -1.28 -10.95
N PRO A 49 -3.32 -0.63 -9.80
CA PRO A 49 -3.07 0.80 -9.75
C PRO A 49 -1.67 1.14 -10.26
N ASP A 50 -1.39 2.40 -10.46
CA ASP A 50 -0.03 2.85 -10.74
C ASP A 50 0.83 2.78 -9.49
N VAL A 51 0.24 3.11 -8.33
CA VAL A 51 0.93 3.11 -7.03
C VAL A 51 0.07 2.41 -5.99
N LEU A 52 0.68 1.54 -5.21
CA LEU A 52 0.05 0.90 -4.05
C LEU A 52 0.66 1.49 -2.78
N LEU A 53 -0.18 2.10 -1.95
CA LEU A 53 0.18 2.48 -0.58
C LEU A 53 -0.14 1.27 0.29
N LEU A 54 0.86 0.72 0.96
CA LEU A 54 0.75 -0.56 1.64
C LEU A 54 1.21 -0.46 3.08
N ASP A 55 0.27 -0.61 4.01
CA ASP A 55 0.58 -0.70 5.43
C ASP A 55 1.34 -2.00 5.68
N ILE A 56 2.42 -1.90 6.43
CA ILE A 56 3.29 -3.04 6.68
C ILE A 56 2.73 -3.99 7.74
N ASN A 57 1.94 -3.47 8.67
CA ASN A 57 1.44 -4.27 9.80
C ASN A 57 -0.09 -4.30 9.81
N MET A 58 -0.65 -5.40 9.32
CA MET A 58 -2.09 -5.60 9.20
C MET A 58 -2.47 -6.99 9.65
N PRO A 59 -3.74 -7.19 10.08
CA PRO A 59 -4.23 -8.54 10.40
C PRO A 59 -4.40 -9.40 9.15
N ARG A 60 -4.58 -10.66 9.36
CA ARG A 60 -4.79 -11.73 8.37
C ARG A 60 -3.59 -11.93 7.46
N MET A 61 -3.31 -10.99 6.57
CA MET A 61 -2.12 -11.01 5.73
C MET A 61 -1.45 -9.65 5.84
N ASN A 62 -0.23 -9.60 6.36
CA ASN A 62 0.48 -8.34 6.58
C ASN A 62 1.12 -7.83 5.28
N GLY A 63 1.66 -6.61 5.35
CA GLY A 63 2.25 -5.96 4.18
C GLY A 63 3.44 -6.70 3.58
N LEU A 64 4.25 -7.35 4.41
CA LEU A 64 5.39 -8.13 3.91
C LEU A 64 4.94 -9.30 3.07
N GLU A 65 3.87 -9.98 3.51
CA GLU A 65 3.31 -11.10 2.77
C GLU A 65 2.71 -10.64 1.43
N VAL A 66 2.00 -9.50 1.44
CA VAL A 66 1.47 -8.90 0.21
C VAL A 66 2.62 -8.56 -0.75
N LEU A 67 3.65 -7.92 -0.22
CA LEU A 67 4.81 -7.51 -1.01
C LEU A 67 5.48 -8.71 -1.67
N GLN A 68 5.66 -9.79 -0.91
CA GLN A 68 6.26 -11.02 -1.45
C GLN A 68 5.40 -11.61 -2.57
N LYS A 69 4.07 -11.64 -2.38
CA LYS A 69 3.16 -12.15 -3.41
C LYS A 69 3.20 -11.29 -4.67
N ILE A 70 3.27 -9.98 -4.53
CA ILE A 70 3.38 -9.08 -5.68
C ILE A 70 4.64 -9.40 -6.48
N LYS A 71 5.76 -9.64 -5.79
CA LYS A 71 7.03 -9.98 -6.46
C LYS A 71 6.95 -11.36 -7.11
N ASP A 72 6.40 -12.35 -6.41
CA ASP A 72 6.29 -13.72 -6.92
C ASP A 72 5.38 -13.79 -8.14
N GLU A 73 4.30 -13.03 -8.16
CA GLU A 73 3.34 -12.99 -9.26
C GLU A 73 3.72 -11.97 -10.33
N LYS A 74 4.83 -11.25 -10.14
CA LYS A 74 5.36 -10.27 -11.09
C LYS A 74 4.35 -9.20 -11.47
N ILE A 75 3.61 -8.72 -10.47
CA ILE A 75 2.66 -7.62 -10.67
C ILE A 75 3.44 -6.31 -10.80
N ASP A 76 3.22 -5.59 -11.89
CA ASP A 76 3.92 -4.34 -12.17
C ASP A 76 3.18 -3.18 -11.50
N VAL A 77 3.61 -2.83 -10.31
CA VAL A 77 3.04 -1.73 -9.53
C VAL A 77 4.14 -1.10 -8.68
N LYS A 78 4.10 0.22 -8.55
CA LYS A 78 5.03 0.91 -7.64
C LYS A 78 4.46 0.84 -6.23
N ILE A 79 5.34 0.58 -5.26
CA ILE A 79 4.92 0.32 -3.88
C ILE A 79 5.55 1.34 -2.93
N LEU A 80 4.70 2.05 -2.18
CA LEU A 80 5.11 2.89 -1.07
C LEU A 80 4.59 2.25 0.20
N VAL A 81 5.49 1.91 1.10
CA VAL A 81 5.13 1.27 2.37
C VAL A 81 4.75 2.33 3.40
N LEU A 82 3.65 2.11 4.10
CA LEU A 82 3.22 2.92 5.24
C LEU A 82 3.69 2.23 6.50
N THR A 83 4.41 2.95 7.35
CA THR A 83 4.99 2.36 8.56
C THR A 83 5.05 3.39 9.68
N VAL A 84 5.17 2.92 10.92
CA VAL A 84 5.47 3.76 12.06
C VAL A 84 6.95 3.56 12.44
N HIS A 85 7.55 4.55 13.11
CA HIS A 85 9.00 4.52 13.31
C HIS A 85 9.48 3.39 14.22
N ASN A 86 8.62 2.75 15.01
CA ASN A 86 9.02 1.60 15.82
C ASN A 86 8.96 0.28 15.04
N GLU A 87 8.70 0.32 13.72
CA GLU A 87 8.61 -0.85 12.86
C GLU A 87 9.81 -0.96 11.90
N VAL A 88 10.97 -0.47 12.32
CA VAL A 88 12.16 -0.41 11.46
C VAL A 88 12.56 -1.79 10.93
N GLU A 89 12.45 -2.84 11.75
CA GLU A 89 12.81 -4.19 11.32
C GLU A 89 11.93 -4.67 10.17
N TYR A 90 10.64 -4.38 10.23
CA TYR A 90 9.72 -4.72 9.15
C TYR A 90 10.04 -3.91 7.89
N LEU A 91 10.36 -2.63 8.07
CA LEU A 91 10.72 -1.77 6.94
C LEU A 91 11.96 -2.28 6.23
N LEU A 92 12.99 -2.71 6.98
CA LEU A 92 14.21 -3.26 6.39
C LEU A 92 13.91 -4.53 5.58
N LYS A 93 13.04 -5.40 6.08
CA LYS A 93 12.61 -6.58 5.33
C LYS A 93 11.89 -6.20 4.04
N ALA A 94 11.04 -5.17 4.09
CA ALA A 94 10.36 -4.67 2.90
C ALA A 94 11.35 -4.14 1.87
N VAL A 95 12.36 -3.41 2.31
CA VAL A 95 13.41 -2.89 1.44
C VAL A 95 14.14 -4.04 0.75
N ASP A 96 14.45 -5.11 1.49
CA ASP A 96 15.11 -6.29 0.92
C ASP A 96 14.27 -6.97 -0.15
N ILE A 97 12.96 -7.06 0.06
CA ILE A 97 12.05 -7.63 -0.95
C ILE A 97 11.97 -6.71 -2.17
N GLY A 98 11.93 -5.41 -1.95
CA GLY A 98 11.95 -4.40 -3.00
C GLY A 98 10.72 -3.50 -2.97
N ILE A 99 10.93 -2.23 -2.64
CA ILE A 99 9.88 -1.21 -2.62
C ILE A 99 10.40 0.05 -3.32
N ASN A 100 9.50 0.94 -3.67
CA ASN A 100 9.86 2.20 -4.32
C ASN A 100 10.07 3.35 -3.32
N GLY A 101 9.51 3.22 -2.13
CA GLY A 101 9.68 4.22 -1.08
C GLY A 101 8.85 3.87 0.14
N TYR A 102 8.87 4.73 1.14
CA TYR A 102 8.07 4.55 2.35
C TYR A 102 7.65 5.89 2.92
N LEU A 103 6.58 5.88 3.72
CA LEU A 103 6.06 7.03 4.43
C LEU A 103 5.85 6.64 5.89
N LEU A 104 6.17 7.53 6.81
CA LEU A 104 5.89 7.34 8.23
C LEU A 104 4.47 7.81 8.52
N LYS A 105 3.73 6.99 9.25
CA LYS A 105 2.34 7.29 9.64
C LYS A 105 2.25 8.15 10.90
N ASP A 106 3.33 8.21 11.69
CA ASP A 106 3.36 8.93 12.97
C ASP A 106 4.32 10.12 12.98
#